data_061ce3334c8b6352c8ce056bc6e6519c
#
_entry.id   061ce3334c8b6352c8ce056bc6e6519c
#
_cell.length_a   1.000
_cell.length_b   1.000
_cell.length_c   1.000
_cell.angle_alpha   90.00
_cell.angle_beta   90.00
_cell.angle_gamma   90.00
#
_symmetry.space_group_name_H-M   'P 1'
#
loop_
_entity.id
_entity.type
_entity.pdbx_description
1 polymer ?
#
loop_
_entity_poly.entity_id
_entity_poly.type
_entity_poly.pdbx_seq_one_letter_code
_entity_poly.pdbx_strand_id
1 'polypeptide(L)' 'MDPVPVPTLTVSFAVDIEIQYDPFKGRTPEETAGLLEDAVHNVLIEAHPDVLSTSTNITNIEVLGNA' A
#
# COMPACT_ATOMS: atom_id res chain seq x y z
N MET A 1 29.32 -22.28 16.90
CA MET A 1 29.45 -20.95 16.36
C MET A 1 28.08 -20.43 15.95
N ASP A 2 27.68 -19.34 16.53
CA ASP A 2 26.39 -18.77 16.19
C ASP A 2 26.40 -18.12 14.82
N PRO A 3 25.35 -18.34 14.02
CA PRO A 3 25.30 -17.69 12.73
C PRO A 3 25.16 -16.17 12.87
N VAL A 4 25.87 -15.48 12.02
CA VAL A 4 25.71 -14.02 11.97
C VAL A 4 24.34 -13.74 11.34
N PRO A 5 23.47 -12.97 12.02
CA PRO A 5 22.17 -12.67 11.43
C PRO A 5 22.33 -11.84 10.16
N VAL A 6 21.49 -12.16 9.18
CA VAL A 6 21.45 -11.37 7.95
C VAL A 6 20.86 -10.01 8.28
N PRO A 7 21.54 -8.94 7.91
CA PRO A 7 20.99 -7.62 8.20
C PRO A 7 19.72 -7.36 7.40
N THR A 8 18.82 -6.60 7.96
CA THR A 8 17.60 -6.18 7.29
C THR A 8 17.62 -4.68 7.08
N LEU A 9 17.01 -4.24 6.01
CA LEU A 9 16.86 -2.84 5.70
C LEU A 9 15.39 -2.47 5.80
N THR A 10 15.10 -1.44 6.57
CA THR A 10 13.75 -0.90 6.63
C THR A 10 13.74 0.47 5.97
N VAL A 11 12.88 0.62 4.98
CA VAL A 11 12.72 1.89 4.28
C VAL A 11 11.25 2.30 4.39
N SER A 12 11.03 3.53 4.81
CA SER A 12 9.67 4.06 4.94
C SER A 12 9.45 5.15 3.92
N PHE A 13 8.29 5.10 3.28
CA PHE A 13 7.89 6.08 2.29
C PHE A 13 6.55 6.70 2.68
N ALA A 14 6.38 7.96 2.32
CA ALA A 14 5.06 8.58 2.28
C ALA A 14 4.67 8.70 0.82
N VAL A 15 3.60 8.03 0.44
CA VAL A 15 3.16 7.95 -0.95
C VAL A 15 1.71 8.38 -1.05
N ASP A 16 1.43 9.27 -1.97
CA ASP A 16 0.06 9.65 -2.31
C ASP A 16 -0.34 8.91 -3.59
N ILE A 17 -1.49 8.27 -3.55
CA ILE A 17 -2.02 7.54 -4.70
C ILE A 17 -3.29 8.23 -5.15
N GLU A 18 -3.33 8.58 -6.42
CA GLU A 18 -4.50 9.20 -7.03
C GLU A 18 -5.06 8.25 -8.07
N ILE A 19 -6.33 7.88 -7.92
CA ILE A 19 -7.01 7.00 -8.87
C ILE A 19 -8.37 7.57 -9.22
N GLN A 20 -8.93 7.08 -10.29
CA GLN A 20 -10.30 7.39 -10.63
C GLN A 20 -11.24 6.65 -9.67
N TYR A 21 -12.20 7.37 -9.12
CA TYR A 21 -13.18 6.83 -8.20
C TYR A 21 -14.58 7.06 -8.75
N ASP A 22 -15.33 5.98 -8.86
CA ASP A 22 -16.71 6.05 -9.32
C ASP A 22 -17.66 5.71 -8.15
N PRO A 23 -18.35 6.71 -7.61
CA PRO A 23 -19.23 6.47 -6.46
C PRO A 23 -20.43 5.59 -6.78
N PHE A 24 -20.72 5.38 -8.05
CA PHE A 24 -21.88 4.56 -8.45
C PHE A 24 -21.54 3.07 -8.53
N LYS A 25 -20.31 2.68 -8.29
CA LYS A 25 -19.91 1.28 -8.31
C LYS A 25 -20.07 0.59 -6.97
N GLY A 26 -20.62 1.25 -5.98
CA GLY A 26 -20.96 0.64 -4.71
C GLY A 26 -19.83 0.45 -3.72
N ARG A 27 -18.64 0.95 -4.02
CA ARG A 27 -17.52 0.89 -3.09
C ARG A 27 -17.36 2.21 -2.37
N THR A 28 -17.08 2.14 -1.08
CA THR A 28 -16.74 3.34 -0.32
C THR A 28 -15.28 3.72 -0.56
N PRO A 29 -14.90 4.98 -0.31
CA PRO A 29 -13.49 5.36 -0.39
C PRO A 29 -12.60 4.53 0.52
N GLU A 30 -13.10 4.15 1.69
CA GLU A 30 -12.35 3.33 2.65
C GLU A 30 -12.10 1.92 2.10
N GLU A 31 -13.09 1.33 1.47
CA GLU A 31 -12.92 0.02 0.83
C GLU A 31 -11.89 0.09 -0.29
N THR A 32 -11.96 1.15 -1.09
CA THR A 32 -11.01 1.36 -2.17
C THR A 32 -9.59 1.52 -1.63
N ALA A 33 -9.44 2.26 -0.55
CA ALA A 33 -8.13 2.42 0.08
C ALA A 33 -7.57 1.10 0.58
N GLY A 34 -8.41 0.24 1.16
CA GLY A 34 -7.99 -1.10 1.58
C GLY A 34 -7.53 -1.96 0.42
N LEU A 35 -8.22 -1.88 -0.71
CA LEU A 35 -7.80 -2.60 -1.91
C LEU A 35 -6.46 -2.08 -2.45
N LEU A 36 -6.22 -0.78 -2.33
CA LEU A 36 -4.94 -0.21 -2.74
C LEU A 36 -3.80 -0.68 -1.83
N GLU A 37 -4.05 -0.82 -0.53
CA GLU A 37 -3.05 -1.38 0.38
C GLU A 37 -2.65 -2.79 -0.04
N ASP A 38 -3.63 -3.63 -0.34
CA ASP A 38 -3.37 -4.99 -0.80
C ASP A 38 -2.60 -4.99 -2.12
N ALA A 39 -2.96 -4.09 -3.03
CA ALA A 39 -2.28 -3.98 -4.32
C ALA A 39 -0.81 -3.59 -4.15
N VAL A 40 -0.53 -2.64 -3.28
CA VAL A 40 0.84 -2.21 -3.00
C VAL A 40 1.66 -3.37 -2.45
N HIS A 41 1.10 -4.12 -1.49
CA HIS A 41 1.76 -5.28 -0.91
C HIS A 41 2.11 -6.31 -1.98
N ASN A 42 1.15 -6.67 -2.82
CA ASN A 42 1.34 -7.69 -3.84
C ASN A 42 2.36 -7.26 -4.89
N VAL A 43 2.29 -6.00 -5.33
CA VAL A 43 3.23 -5.49 -6.33
C VAL A 43 4.66 -5.50 -5.79
N LEU A 44 4.84 -5.09 -4.54
CA LEU A 44 6.18 -5.06 -3.95
C LEU A 44 6.77 -6.46 -3.81
N ILE A 45 5.98 -7.41 -3.38
CA ILE A 45 6.45 -8.80 -3.24
C ILE A 45 6.81 -9.39 -4.60
N GLU A 46 5.99 -9.13 -5.61
CA GLU A 46 6.28 -9.61 -6.96
C GLU A 46 7.51 -8.95 -7.57
N ALA A 47 7.67 -7.65 -7.36
CA ALA A 47 8.78 -6.91 -7.93
C ALA A 47 10.11 -7.23 -7.23
N HIS A 48 10.06 -7.56 -5.94
CA HIS A 48 11.26 -7.76 -5.15
C HIS A 48 11.07 -8.92 -4.18
N PRO A 49 11.48 -10.13 -4.57
CA PRO A 49 11.24 -11.33 -3.74
C PRO A 49 11.89 -11.30 -2.37
N ASP A 50 12.85 -10.43 -2.15
CA ASP A 50 13.52 -10.30 -0.85
C ASP A 50 12.72 -9.50 0.17
N VAL A 51 11.57 -8.95 -0.22
CA VAL A 51 10.70 -8.22 0.71
C VAL A 51 10.15 -9.20 1.74
N LEU A 52 10.41 -8.94 3.01
CA LEU A 52 9.96 -9.79 4.10
C LEU A 52 8.54 -9.42 4.54
N SER A 53 8.26 -8.14 4.61
CA SER A 53 6.95 -7.67 5.02
C SER A 53 6.73 -6.25 4.54
N THR A 54 5.48 -5.89 4.37
CA THR A 54 5.09 -4.52 4.10
C THR A 54 4.05 -4.09 5.11
N SER A 55 4.11 -2.86 5.53
CA SER A 55 3.04 -2.28 6.32
C SER A 55 2.68 -0.94 5.72
N THR A 56 1.39 -0.69 5.62
CA THR A 56 0.88 0.56 5.09
C THR A 56 0.02 1.22 6.15
N ASN A 57 -0.03 2.53 6.08
CA ASN A 57 -0.86 3.31 7.00
C ASN A 57 -1.61 4.35 6.19
N ILE A 58 -2.93 4.24 6.19
CA ILE A 58 -3.78 5.21 5.52
C ILE A 58 -3.89 6.41 6.43
N THR A 59 -3.30 7.52 6.02
CA THR A 59 -3.30 8.75 6.82
C THR A 59 -4.38 9.72 6.38
N ASN A 60 -4.85 9.62 5.14
CA ASN A 60 -5.86 10.51 4.62
C ASN A 60 -6.58 9.85 3.45
N ILE A 61 -7.90 10.01 3.43
CA ILE A 61 -8.73 9.58 2.31
C ILE A 61 -9.54 10.80 1.87
N GLU A 62 -9.38 11.19 0.62
CA GLU A 62 -9.99 12.38 0.12
C GLU A 62 -10.59 12.13 -1.25
N VAL A 63 -11.86 12.47 -1.41
CA VAL A 63 -12.53 12.36 -2.70
C VAL A 63 -12.62 13.76 -3.29
N LEU A 64 -11.86 13.98 -4.35
CA LEU A 64 -11.85 15.23 -5.07
C LEU A 64 -12.54 15.02 -6.40
N GLY A 65 -13.57 15.77 -6.65
CA GLY A 65 -14.25 15.64 -7.91
C GLY A 65 -15.34 16.62 -8.06
N ASN A 66 -15.77 16.78 -9.28
CA ASN A 66 -16.87 17.66 -9.60
C ASN A 66 -18.18 16.92 -9.41
N ALA A 67 -19.07 17.59 -8.76
CA ALA A 67 -20.41 17.08 -8.61
C ALA A 67 -21.13 17.06 -9.95
#